data_fd7e64aeccc1599a7f85346790d35ddc
#
_entry.id   fd7e64aeccc1599a7f85346790d35ddc
#
_cell.length_a   1.000
_cell.length_b   1.000
_cell.length_c   1.000
_cell.angle_alpha   90.00
_cell.angle_beta   90.00
_cell.angle_gamma   90.00
#
_symmetry.space_group_name_H-M   'P 1'
#
loop_
_entity.id
_entity.type
_entity.pdbx_description
1 polymer ?
#
loop_
_entity_poly.entity_id
_entity_poly.type
_entity_poly.pdbx_seq_one_letter_code
_entity_poly.pdbx_strand_id
1 'polypeptide(L)'
;METRNSIFALSPLVVFLGFYVLISLIIGDFYKIPLTVALLVASLWALLMFKGVPFSQRIETYAKEAGNGNVLYMVWIFILAGCFASVADKTGAVEATVALTLNQLPPTFVMPGLFLSACFISMAIGTSVGTVVALVPLAVNYAASVGASIPFFVAIVLGGSFFGDNLSFISDTTIAATRTQGCRMNEKFKANFLLALPAALITFAIYIFGDFPIPESSHDFPSNPWLVVPYLAVIVLAISGVNVTLTLVSGIFLAIIIGLLSAFGFFEILGYMGSGIDGMGNLIIITLMATGMLGLIKAAGGIEALLGLLGKRIKTSRGAQIVIAFLVGIVNLCTANNTVAILTVGSISRRISERFGISPRRSASLLDTASCIVQCLIPYGAQTLLATSLAGIAPTAPWKYLYYPWILAGIVGLSIIFWKRQFDTLKSAVN
;
A
#
# COMPACT_ATOMS: atom_id res chain seq x y z
N MET A 1 31.81 -17.72 -5.48
CA MET A 1 31.81 -16.80 -4.32
C MET A 1 31.74 -17.62 -3.06
N GLU A 2 32.81 -17.66 -2.27
CA GLU A 2 32.69 -18.19 -0.91
C GLU A 2 31.79 -17.22 -0.14
N THR A 3 30.56 -17.61 0.13
CA THR A 3 29.59 -16.88 0.91
C THR A 3 30.04 -16.89 2.37
N ARG A 4 30.92 -15.97 2.74
CA ARG A 4 31.13 -15.65 4.13
C ARG A 4 29.81 -15.05 4.62
N ASN A 5 29.01 -15.81 5.38
CA ASN A 5 27.81 -15.34 6.06
C ASN A 5 28.18 -14.14 6.95
N SER A 6 28.21 -12.96 6.37
CA SER A 6 28.64 -11.74 7.05
C SER A 6 27.45 -10.82 7.26
N ILE A 7 27.18 -10.49 8.52
CA ILE A 7 26.20 -9.46 8.90
C ILE A 7 26.51 -8.11 8.22
N PHE A 8 27.80 -7.87 7.93
CA PHE A 8 28.25 -6.66 7.23
C PHE A 8 27.66 -6.56 5.81
N ALA A 9 27.26 -7.68 5.19
CA ALA A 9 26.54 -7.66 3.91
C ALA A 9 25.17 -6.98 3.99
N LEU A 10 24.60 -6.79 5.18
CA LEU A 10 23.36 -6.03 5.40
C LEU A 10 23.59 -4.52 5.58
N SER A 11 24.86 -4.07 5.61
CA SER A 11 25.16 -2.65 5.81
C SER A 11 24.53 -1.70 4.79
N PRO A 12 24.28 -2.06 3.51
CA PRO A 12 23.54 -1.18 2.59
C PRO A 12 22.14 -0.83 3.09
N LEU A 13 21.44 -1.76 3.76
CA LEU A 13 20.13 -1.46 4.38
C LEU A 13 20.28 -0.46 5.54
N VAL A 14 21.32 -0.62 6.35
CA VAL A 14 21.62 0.30 7.45
C VAL A 14 21.98 1.69 6.91
N VAL A 15 22.77 1.75 5.82
CA VAL A 15 23.11 3.00 5.13
C VAL A 15 21.87 3.66 4.55
N PHE A 16 20.99 2.90 3.89
CA PHE A 16 19.73 3.40 3.35
C PHE A 16 18.88 4.07 4.44
N LEU A 17 18.54 3.29 5.48
CA LEU A 17 17.68 3.76 6.56
C LEU A 17 18.35 4.87 7.38
N GLY A 18 19.62 4.68 7.72
CA GLY A 18 20.39 5.64 8.51
C GLY A 18 20.55 6.98 7.80
N PHE A 19 20.92 6.97 6.51
CA PHE A 19 21.04 8.18 5.71
C PHE A 19 19.68 8.90 5.61
N TYR A 20 18.63 8.19 5.24
CA TYR A 20 17.30 8.79 5.05
C TYR A 20 16.78 9.39 6.36
N VAL A 21 16.80 8.63 7.46
CA VAL A 21 16.30 9.09 8.77
C VAL A 21 17.16 10.24 9.32
N LEU A 22 18.51 10.11 9.27
CA LEU A 22 19.40 11.14 9.79
C LEU A 22 19.18 12.49 9.09
N ILE A 23 19.16 12.48 7.77
CA ILE A 23 18.99 13.72 7.01
C ILE A 23 17.56 14.28 7.16
N SER A 24 16.54 13.42 7.21
CA SER A 24 15.15 13.82 7.46
C SER A 24 14.99 14.49 8.83
N LEU A 25 15.67 13.99 9.86
CA LEU A 25 15.68 14.58 11.20
C LEU A 25 16.42 15.92 11.23
N ILE A 26 17.55 16.05 10.52
CA ILE A 26 18.30 17.32 10.43
C ILE A 26 17.46 18.40 9.73
N ILE A 27 16.73 18.04 8.68
CA ILE A 27 15.88 18.97 7.93
C ILE A 27 14.53 19.20 8.63
N GLY A 28 14.10 18.29 9.52
CA GLY A 28 12.80 18.32 10.18
C GLY A 28 11.64 17.92 9.26
N ASP A 29 11.93 17.31 8.09
CA ASP A 29 10.92 16.95 7.09
C ASP A 29 11.33 15.69 6.33
N PHE A 30 10.52 14.64 6.41
CA PHE A 30 10.75 13.35 5.75
C PHE A 30 10.53 13.38 4.22
N TYR A 31 9.86 14.40 3.68
CA TYR A 31 9.54 14.48 2.25
C TYR A 31 10.47 15.37 1.44
N LYS A 32 11.31 16.18 2.11
CA LYS A 32 12.31 17.00 1.41
C LYS A 32 13.42 16.20 0.75
N ILE A 33 13.66 14.97 1.22
CA ILE A 33 14.66 14.10 0.62
C ILE A 33 13.96 13.02 -0.20
N PRO A 34 14.20 12.96 -1.53
CA PRO A 34 13.69 11.86 -2.33
C PRO A 34 14.27 10.53 -1.86
N LEU A 35 13.41 9.54 -1.60
CA LEU A 35 13.82 8.16 -1.25
C LEU A 35 14.77 7.55 -2.30
N THR A 36 14.63 7.96 -3.56
CA THR A 36 15.53 7.57 -4.66
C THR A 36 16.98 7.96 -4.39
N VAL A 37 17.23 9.15 -3.78
CA VAL A 37 18.57 9.60 -3.42
C VAL A 37 19.17 8.73 -2.30
N ALA A 38 18.38 8.42 -1.27
CA ALA A 38 18.83 7.54 -0.19
C ALA A 38 19.13 6.11 -0.71
N LEU A 39 18.32 5.58 -1.62
CA LEU A 39 18.57 4.31 -2.30
C LEU A 39 19.80 4.37 -3.22
N LEU A 40 20.05 5.50 -3.89
CA LEU A 40 21.28 5.69 -4.68
C LEU A 40 22.51 5.60 -3.79
N VAL A 41 22.55 6.33 -2.68
CA VAL A 41 23.67 6.30 -1.73
C VAL A 41 23.91 4.87 -1.21
N ALA A 42 22.85 4.17 -0.83
CA ALA A 42 22.94 2.79 -0.35
C ALA A 42 23.37 1.80 -1.45
N SER A 43 22.93 2.01 -2.69
CA SER A 43 23.32 1.19 -3.85
C SER A 43 24.79 1.39 -4.20
N LEU A 44 25.27 2.64 -4.18
CA LEU A 44 26.70 2.95 -4.35
C LEU A 44 27.53 2.32 -3.23
N TRP A 45 27.09 2.43 -1.98
CA TRP A 45 27.72 1.75 -0.86
C TRP A 45 27.81 0.22 -1.10
N ALA A 46 26.69 -0.41 -1.53
CA ALA A 46 26.67 -1.84 -1.84
C ALA A 46 27.66 -2.22 -2.94
N LEU A 47 27.75 -1.42 -4.01
CA LEU A 47 28.69 -1.64 -5.10
C LEU A 47 30.15 -1.51 -4.66
N LEU A 48 30.47 -0.60 -3.75
CA LEU A 48 31.85 -0.33 -3.31
C LEU A 48 32.35 -1.31 -2.25
N MET A 49 31.47 -1.77 -1.33
CA MET A 49 31.89 -2.54 -0.17
C MET A 49 32.16 -4.03 -0.44
N PHE A 50 31.57 -4.64 -1.48
CA PHE A 50 31.74 -6.06 -1.79
C PHE A 50 33.08 -6.33 -2.46
N LYS A 51 34.16 -6.37 -1.66
CA LYS A 51 35.53 -6.67 -2.13
C LYS A 51 35.64 -8.15 -2.52
N GLY A 52 36.53 -8.46 -3.49
CA GLY A 52 36.77 -9.82 -3.97
C GLY A 52 36.01 -10.22 -5.24
N VAL A 53 35.17 -9.33 -5.77
CA VAL A 53 34.48 -9.49 -7.07
C VAL A 53 34.80 -8.26 -7.93
N PRO A 54 35.12 -8.40 -9.23
CA PRO A 54 35.33 -7.27 -10.12
C PRO A 54 34.14 -6.30 -10.11
N PHE A 55 34.41 -5.00 -10.19
CA PHE A 55 33.37 -3.96 -10.13
C PHE A 55 32.32 -4.12 -11.24
N SER A 56 32.75 -4.49 -12.45
CA SER A 56 31.86 -4.79 -13.57
C SER A 56 30.86 -5.91 -13.25
N GLN A 57 31.33 -6.99 -12.59
CA GLN A 57 30.46 -8.11 -12.22
C GLN A 57 29.46 -7.72 -11.11
N ARG A 58 29.81 -6.75 -10.24
CA ARG A 58 28.86 -6.22 -9.23
C ARG A 58 27.76 -5.42 -9.93
N ILE A 59 28.10 -4.56 -10.90
CA ILE A 59 27.13 -3.81 -11.71
C ILE A 59 26.23 -4.79 -12.48
N GLU A 60 26.79 -5.83 -13.07
CA GLU A 60 26.01 -6.85 -13.78
C GLU A 60 25.04 -7.57 -12.85
N THR A 61 25.47 -7.95 -11.64
CA THR A 61 24.61 -8.56 -10.62
C THR A 61 23.47 -7.60 -10.22
N TYR A 62 23.79 -6.33 -9.98
CA TYR A 62 22.80 -5.29 -9.68
C TYR A 62 21.78 -5.16 -10.80
N ALA A 63 22.24 -4.99 -12.06
CA ALA A 63 21.38 -4.83 -13.22
C ALA A 63 20.49 -6.06 -13.48
N LYS A 64 21.05 -7.27 -13.34
CA LYS A 64 20.33 -8.53 -13.50
C LYS A 64 19.19 -8.69 -12.46
N GLU A 65 19.42 -8.34 -11.20
CA GLU A 65 18.40 -8.44 -10.15
C GLU A 65 17.37 -7.31 -10.30
N ALA A 66 17.78 -6.08 -10.64
CA ALA A 66 16.87 -4.98 -10.92
C ALA A 66 15.98 -5.26 -12.15
N GLY A 67 16.53 -5.87 -13.20
CA GLY A 67 15.83 -6.18 -14.45
C GLY A 67 15.23 -7.59 -14.50
N ASN A 68 15.07 -8.28 -13.38
CA ASN A 68 14.48 -9.62 -13.41
C ASN A 68 12.99 -9.57 -13.80
N GLY A 69 12.48 -10.67 -14.39
CA GLY A 69 11.13 -10.71 -14.97
C GLY A 69 10.02 -10.35 -13.99
N ASN A 70 10.15 -10.65 -12.69
CA ASN A 70 9.15 -10.28 -11.69
C ASN A 70 9.13 -8.77 -11.43
N VAL A 71 10.30 -8.14 -11.41
CA VAL A 71 10.43 -6.68 -11.22
C VAL A 71 9.89 -5.94 -12.42
N LEU A 72 10.25 -6.35 -13.64
CA LEU A 72 9.72 -5.76 -14.86
C LEU A 72 8.20 -5.95 -14.99
N TYR A 73 7.67 -7.07 -14.52
CA TYR A 73 6.23 -7.26 -14.46
C TYR A 73 5.55 -6.33 -13.44
N MET A 74 6.18 -6.06 -12.29
CA MET A 74 5.68 -5.01 -11.35
C MET A 74 5.64 -3.64 -12.04
N VAL A 75 6.72 -3.26 -12.73
CA VAL A 75 6.80 -2.00 -13.48
C VAL A 75 5.66 -1.89 -14.49
N TRP A 76 5.40 -2.96 -15.24
CA TRP A 76 4.29 -3.02 -16.19
C TRP A 76 2.94 -2.79 -15.53
N ILE A 77 2.68 -3.43 -14.37
CA ILE A 77 1.43 -3.25 -13.63
C ILE A 77 1.32 -1.82 -13.08
N PHE A 78 2.41 -1.22 -12.57
CA PHE A 78 2.40 0.17 -12.11
C PHE A 78 2.00 1.15 -13.22
N ILE A 79 2.55 0.98 -14.43
CA ILE A 79 2.18 1.79 -15.60
C ILE A 79 0.68 1.69 -15.89
N LEU A 80 0.14 0.48 -15.96
CA LEU A 80 -1.29 0.27 -16.23
C LEU A 80 -2.18 0.79 -15.10
N ALA A 81 -1.79 0.58 -13.85
CA ALA A 81 -2.54 1.07 -12.69
C ALA A 81 -2.57 2.60 -12.65
N GLY A 82 -1.44 3.26 -12.95
CA GLY A 82 -1.36 4.71 -13.06
C GLY A 82 -2.25 5.27 -14.18
N CYS A 83 -2.21 4.65 -15.36
CA CYS A 83 -3.12 5.00 -16.46
C CYS A 83 -4.59 4.90 -16.05
N PHE A 84 -5.00 3.75 -15.50
CA PHE A 84 -6.38 3.52 -15.08
C PHE A 84 -6.84 4.54 -14.03
N ALA A 85 -6.06 4.69 -12.98
CA ALA A 85 -6.39 5.59 -11.86
C ALA A 85 -6.54 7.04 -12.33
N SER A 86 -5.60 7.53 -13.15
CA SER A 86 -5.62 8.91 -13.64
C SER A 86 -6.80 9.18 -14.59
N VAL A 87 -7.10 8.26 -15.51
CA VAL A 87 -8.25 8.44 -16.43
C VAL A 87 -9.55 8.42 -15.63
N ALA A 88 -9.75 7.44 -14.75
CA ALA A 88 -10.98 7.31 -13.98
C ALA A 88 -11.19 8.50 -13.03
N ASP A 89 -10.14 8.97 -12.35
CA ASP A 89 -10.18 10.15 -11.47
C ASP A 89 -10.55 11.41 -12.25
N LYS A 90 -9.80 11.71 -13.31
CA LYS A 90 -9.97 12.93 -14.10
C LYS A 90 -11.30 13.00 -14.89
N THR A 91 -11.92 11.85 -15.15
CA THR A 91 -13.25 11.78 -15.77
C THR A 91 -14.40 11.88 -14.75
N GLY A 92 -14.11 12.02 -13.45
CA GLY A 92 -15.13 12.28 -12.41
C GLY A 92 -15.70 11.03 -11.74
N ALA A 93 -15.01 9.88 -11.84
CA ALA A 93 -15.48 8.64 -11.22
C ALA A 93 -15.45 8.69 -9.68
N VAL A 94 -14.53 9.48 -9.09
CA VAL A 94 -14.45 9.70 -7.65
C VAL A 94 -15.66 10.47 -7.15
N GLU A 95 -15.95 11.61 -7.77
CA GLU A 95 -17.11 12.47 -7.45
C GLU A 95 -18.43 11.71 -7.60
N ALA A 96 -18.57 10.92 -8.68
CA ALA A 96 -19.73 10.09 -8.90
C ALA A 96 -19.90 9.03 -7.80
N THR A 97 -18.80 8.43 -7.33
CA THR A 97 -18.85 7.45 -6.23
C THR A 97 -19.28 8.08 -4.92
N VAL A 98 -18.76 9.26 -4.59
CA VAL A 98 -19.16 10.04 -3.40
C VAL A 98 -20.64 10.38 -3.47
N ALA A 99 -21.09 10.93 -4.60
CA ALA A 99 -22.47 11.34 -4.79
C ALA A 99 -23.44 10.14 -4.67
N LEU A 100 -23.13 9.00 -5.29
CA LEU A 100 -23.94 7.79 -5.16
C LEU A 100 -24.04 7.29 -3.72
N THR A 101 -22.97 7.47 -2.93
CA THR A 101 -22.96 6.99 -1.55
C THR A 101 -23.66 7.96 -0.60
N LEU A 102 -23.40 9.27 -0.72
CA LEU A 102 -23.88 10.26 0.28
C LEU A 102 -25.28 10.79 0.00
N ASN A 103 -25.70 10.96 -1.27
CA ASN A 103 -27.03 11.51 -1.59
C ASN A 103 -28.19 10.58 -1.15
N GLN A 104 -27.91 9.30 -0.94
CA GLN A 104 -28.92 8.30 -0.59
C GLN A 104 -29.04 8.08 0.93
N LEU A 105 -28.18 8.73 1.74
CA LEU A 105 -28.05 8.41 3.16
C LEU A 105 -28.72 9.46 4.07
N PRO A 106 -29.48 9.02 5.10
CA PRO A 106 -29.90 9.91 6.19
C PRO A 106 -28.69 10.53 6.92
N PRO A 107 -28.83 11.68 7.58
CA PRO A 107 -27.73 12.36 8.27
C PRO A 107 -26.97 11.49 9.28
N THR A 108 -27.65 10.56 9.96
CA THR A 108 -27.06 9.56 10.87
C THR A 108 -26.08 8.61 10.21
N PHE A 109 -26.18 8.43 8.90
CA PHE A 109 -25.32 7.52 8.13
C PHE A 109 -24.21 8.24 7.35
N VAL A 110 -24.06 9.56 7.49
CA VAL A 110 -23.02 10.30 6.77
C VAL A 110 -21.60 9.85 7.17
N MET A 111 -21.32 9.67 8.46
CA MET A 111 -20.01 9.20 8.93
C MET A 111 -19.69 7.78 8.45
N PRO A 112 -20.55 6.76 8.69
CA PRO A 112 -20.33 5.44 8.10
C PRO A 112 -20.35 5.43 6.58
N GLY A 113 -21.16 6.28 5.92
CA GLY A 113 -21.17 6.45 4.47
C GLY A 113 -19.87 7.02 3.92
N LEU A 114 -19.31 8.04 4.56
CA LEU A 114 -18.00 8.60 4.21
C LEU A 114 -16.88 7.55 4.36
N PHE A 115 -16.91 6.75 5.43
CA PHE A 115 -15.99 5.64 5.62
C PHE A 115 -16.10 4.61 4.48
N LEU A 116 -17.33 4.19 4.14
CA LEU A 116 -17.56 3.25 3.04
C LEU A 116 -17.14 3.83 1.68
N SER A 117 -17.40 5.10 1.42
CA SER A 117 -16.93 5.79 0.22
C SER A 117 -15.41 5.76 0.13
N ALA A 118 -14.72 6.07 1.22
CA ALA A 118 -13.27 6.01 1.28
C ALA A 118 -12.74 4.59 1.07
N CYS A 119 -13.39 3.58 1.68
CA CYS A 119 -13.05 2.17 1.47
C CYS A 119 -13.18 1.77 0.00
N PHE A 120 -14.33 2.11 -0.63
CA PHE A 120 -14.61 1.73 -2.01
C PHE A 120 -13.69 2.46 -2.99
N ILE A 121 -13.54 3.76 -2.88
CA ILE A 121 -12.71 4.58 -3.76
C ILE A 121 -11.26 4.13 -3.68
N SER A 122 -10.71 3.96 -2.47
CA SER A 122 -9.33 3.50 -2.30
C SER A 122 -9.09 2.10 -2.87
N MET A 123 -10.06 1.18 -2.69
CA MET A 123 -9.99 -0.15 -3.27
C MET A 123 -10.03 -0.11 -4.80
N ALA A 124 -10.83 0.80 -5.39
CA ALA A 124 -11.05 0.94 -6.82
C ALA A 124 -9.90 1.67 -7.54
N ILE A 125 -9.41 2.78 -6.96
CA ILE A 125 -8.28 3.57 -7.50
C ILE A 125 -6.95 2.84 -7.26
N GLY A 126 -6.85 2.09 -6.17
CA GLY A 126 -5.62 1.42 -5.74
C GLY A 126 -4.62 2.34 -5.07
N THR A 127 -5.05 3.48 -4.55
CA THR A 127 -4.18 4.41 -3.82
C THR A 127 -4.91 5.13 -2.68
N SER A 128 -4.37 4.98 -1.48
CA SER A 128 -4.84 5.71 -0.31
C SER A 128 -4.60 7.23 -0.43
N VAL A 129 -3.52 7.64 -1.08
CA VAL A 129 -3.19 9.06 -1.32
C VAL A 129 -4.24 9.73 -2.19
N GLY A 130 -4.62 9.12 -3.33
CA GLY A 130 -5.66 9.64 -4.22
C GLY A 130 -7.01 9.78 -3.51
N THR A 131 -7.37 8.81 -2.70
CA THR A 131 -8.61 8.84 -1.89
C THR A 131 -8.60 9.99 -0.88
N VAL A 132 -7.47 10.24 -0.22
CA VAL A 132 -7.30 11.35 0.72
C VAL A 132 -7.46 12.69 0.01
N VAL A 133 -6.82 12.89 -1.14
CA VAL A 133 -6.93 14.13 -1.93
C VAL A 133 -8.38 14.41 -2.32
N ALA A 134 -9.10 13.38 -2.75
CA ALA A 134 -10.47 13.52 -3.22
C ALA A 134 -11.48 13.77 -2.08
N LEU A 135 -11.35 13.03 -0.97
CA LEU A 135 -12.40 13.02 0.07
C LEU A 135 -12.15 13.98 1.23
N VAL A 136 -10.89 14.30 1.56
CA VAL A 136 -10.62 15.18 2.72
C VAL A 136 -11.23 16.57 2.57
N PRO A 137 -11.13 17.26 1.41
CA PRO A 137 -11.78 18.56 1.24
C PRO A 137 -13.31 18.50 1.46
N LEU A 138 -13.96 17.43 0.95
CA LEU A 138 -15.39 17.21 1.15
C LEU A 138 -15.73 16.96 2.63
N ALA A 139 -14.94 16.10 3.29
CA ALA A 139 -15.09 15.78 4.70
C ALA A 139 -14.89 17.00 5.60
N VAL A 140 -13.93 17.87 5.28
CA VAL A 140 -13.64 19.12 6.01
C VAL A 140 -14.77 20.11 5.84
N ASN A 141 -15.21 20.36 4.59
CA ASN A 141 -16.31 21.27 4.29
C ASN A 141 -17.61 20.83 5.00
N TYR A 142 -17.89 19.52 4.95
CA TYR A 142 -19.05 18.99 5.65
C TYR A 142 -18.93 19.16 7.17
N ALA A 143 -17.80 18.77 7.78
CA ALA A 143 -17.58 18.93 9.22
C ALA A 143 -17.70 20.38 9.67
N ALA A 144 -17.16 21.34 8.89
CA ALA A 144 -17.25 22.76 9.18
C ALA A 144 -18.71 23.28 9.10
N SER A 145 -19.49 22.86 8.09
CA SER A 145 -20.86 23.29 7.91
C SER A 145 -21.81 22.85 9.02
N VAL A 146 -21.50 21.74 9.69
CA VAL A 146 -22.31 21.17 10.78
C VAL A 146 -21.68 21.36 12.17
N GLY A 147 -20.59 22.13 12.28
CA GLY A 147 -19.89 22.36 13.55
C GLY A 147 -19.25 21.11 14.16
N ALA A 148 -18.97 20.08 13.35
CA ALA A 148 -18.37 18.83 13.82
C ALA A 148 -16.83 18.89 13.87
N SER A 149 -16.22 17.90 14.54
CA SER A 149 -14.77 17.82 14.68
C SER A 149 -14.07 17.48 13.35
N ILE A 150 -13.40 18.44 12.73
CA ILE A 150 -12.61 18.25 11.51
C ILE A 150 -11.60 17.07 11.65
N PRO A 151 -10.79 16.97 12.73
CA PRO A 151 -9.88 15.84 12.91
C PRO A 151 -10.57 14.46 12.91
N PHE A 152 -11.81 14.38 13.38
CA PHE A 152 -12.59 13.16 13.38
C PHE A 152 -12.97 12.74 11.95
N PHE A 153 -13.48 13.67 11.15
CA PHE A 153 -13.84 13.41 9.75
C PHE A 153 -12.62 13.07 8.89
N VAL A 154 -11.50 13.72 9.13
CA VAL A 154 -10.20 13.35 8.51
C VAL A 154 -9.79 11.93 8.86
N ALA A 155 -9.94 11.51 10.12
CA ALA A 155 -9.63 10.15 10.55
C ALA A 155 -10.54 9.10 9.91
N ILE A 156 -11.84 9.42 9.67
CA ILE A 156 -12.75 8.54 8.92
C ILE A 156 -12.22 8.28 7.52
N VAL A 157 -11.82 9.34 6.80
CA VAL A 157 -11.27 9.22 5.44
C VAL A 157 -9.96 8.44 5.45
N LEU A 158 -9.04 8.74 6.37
CA LEU A 158 -7.78 7.99 6.52
C LEU A 158 -8.04 6.50 6.77
N GLY A 159 -8.91 6.15 7.71
CA GLY A 159 -9.25 4.76 8.02
C GLY A 159 -9.79 4.00 6.81
N GLY A 160 -10.74 4.59 6.08
CA GLY A 160 -11.31 4.01 4.87
C GLY A 160 -10.31 3.89 3.74
N SER A 161 -9.43 4.89 3.56
CA SER A 161 -8.41 4.86 2.51
C SER A 161 -7.41 3.71 2.72
N PHE A 162 -7.01 3.42 3.95
CA PHE A 162 -6.11 2.29 4.25
C PHE A 162 -6.81 0.92 4.22
N PHE A 163 -8.11 0.84 4.48
CA PHE A 163 -8.88 -0.37 4.18
C PHE A 163 -8.80 -0.71 2.71
N GLY A 164 -9.05 0.28 1.84
CA GLY A 164 -9.02 0.08 0.40
C GLY A 164 -7.61 -0.26 -0.10
N ASP A 165 -6.59 0.42 0.37
CA ASP A 165 -5.18 0.15 0.03
C ASP A 165 -4.80 -1.32 0.36
N ASN A 166 -5.25 -1.81 1.51
CA ASN A 166 -5.03 -3.20 1.95
C ASN A 166 -5.80 -4.24 1.10
N LEU A 167 -6.98 -3.91 0.58
CA LEU A 167 -7.83 -4.82 -0.19
C LEU A 167 -7.82 -4.57 -1.70
N SER A 168 -7.21 -3.49 -2.17
CA SER A 168 -7.12 -3.24 -3.61
C SER A 168 -6.30 -4.31 -4.33
N PHE A 169 -6.74 -4.63 -5.55
CA PHE A 169 -6.00 -5.51 -6.46
C PHE A 169 -4.91 -4.77 -7.24
N ILE A 170 -5.03 -3.46 -7.33
CA ILE A 170 -4.17 -2.61 -8.17
C ILE A 170 -3.26 -1.69 -7.34
N SER A 171 -3.34 -1.74 -5.99
CA SER A 171 -2.46 -0.93 -5.15
C SER A 171 -1.01 -1.39 -5.28
N ASP A 172 -0.11 -0.41 -5.23
CA ASP A 172 1.33 -0.62 -5.28
C ASP A 172 1.82 -1.53 -4.15
N THR A 173 1.22 -1.43 -2.96
CA THR A 173 1.51 -2.31 -1.81
C THR A 173 1.11 -3.75 -2.09
N THR A 174 -0.08 -3.98 -2.67
CA THR A 174 -0.54 -5.30 -3.09
C THR A 174 0.37 -5.91 -4.14
N ILE A 175 0.76 -5.12 -5.15
CA ILE A 175 1.66 -5.54 -6.23
C ILE A 175 3.02 -5.92 -5.63
N ALA A 176 3.60 -5.05 -4.80
CA ALA A 176 4.88 -5.31 -4.14
C ALA A 176 4.84 -6.55 -3.23
N ALA A 177 3.82 -6.69 -2.37
CA ALA A 177 3.69 -7.80 -1.45
C ALA A 177 3.52 -9.14 -2.19
N THR A 178 2.63 -9.21 -3.17
CA THR A 178 2.36 -10.46 -3.89
C THR A 178 3.53 -10.90 -4.74
N ARG A 179 4.21 -9.97 -5.41
CA ARG A 179 5.35 -10.28 -6.27
C ARG A 179 6.58 -10.68 -5.49
N THR A 180 6.89 -9.98 -4.40
CA THR A 180 8.02 -10.36 -3.56
C THR A 180 7.84 -11.73 -2.90
N GLN A 181 6.60 -12.11 -2.57
CA GLN A 181 6.29 -13.39 -1.96
C GLN A 181 5.97 -14.50 -2.97
N GLY A 182 5.70 -14.19 -4.22
CA GLY A 182 5.41 -15.18 -5.27
C GLY A 182 4.01 -15.81 -5.14
N CYS A 183 2.98 -15.02 -4.76
CA CYS A 183 1.59 -15.47 -4.72
C CYS A 183 0.70 -14.65 -5.67
N ARG A 184 -0.50 -15.17 -5.96
CA ARG A 184 -1.48 -14.45 -6.77
C ARG A 184 -2.19 -13.35 -5.95
N MET A 185 -2.60 -12.27 -6.62
CA MET A 185 -3.27 -11.15 -5.95
C MET A 185 -4.61 -11.56 -5.31
N ASN A 186 -5.40 -12.41 -5.99
CA ASN A 186 -6.64 -12.93 -5.42
C ASN A 186 -6.43 -13.81 -4.17
N GLU A 187 -5.28 -14.47 -4.04
CA GLU A 187 -4.95 -15.25 -2.84
C GLU A 187 -4.64 -14.33 -1.66
N LYS A 188 -3.88 -13.26 -1.91
CA LYS A 188 -3.60 -12.22 -0.92
C LYS A 188 -4.88 -11.48 -0.54
N PHE A 189 -5.72 -11.10 -1.52
CA PHE A 189 -7.01 -10.48 -1.26
C PHE A 189 -7.86 -11.31 -0.28
N LYS A 190 -8.05 -12.62 -0.56
CA LYS A 190 -8.80 -13.50 0.33
C LYS A 190 -8.22 -13.56 1.74
N ALA A 191 -6.90 -13.55 1.88
CA ALA A 191 -6.23 -13.54 3.18
C ALA A 191 -6.45 -12.21 3.93
N ASN A 192 -6.32 -11.08 3.23
CA ASN A 192 -6.53 -9.76 3.81
C ASN A 192 -8.02 -9.48 4.11
N PHE A 193 -8.94 -9.96 3.27
CA PHE A 193 -10.37 -9.79 3.47
C PHE A 193 -10.83 -10.36 4.83
N LEU A 194 -10.28 -11.50 5.23
CA LEU A 194 -10.56 -12.10 6.53
C LEU A 194 -10.04 -11.29 7.73
N LEU A 195 -9.10 -10.37 7.50
CA LEU A 195 -8.55 -9.48 8.53
C LEU A 195 -9.18 -8.09 8.47
N ALA A 196 -9.25 -7.51 7.27
CA ALA A 196 -9.68 -6.15 7.06
C ALA A 196 -11.20 -5.98 7.18
N LEU A 197 -12.00 -6.96 6.69
CA LEU A 197 -13.46 -6.87 6.78
C LEU A 197 -13.97 -6.83 8.23
N PRO A 198 -13.56 -7.71 9.15
CA PRO A 198 -13.98 -7.59 10.55
C PRO A 198 -13.55 -6.26 11.17
N ALA A 199 -12.34 -5.76 10.85
CA ALA A 199 -11.89 -4.46 11.33
C ALA A 199 -12.78 -3.32 10.81
N ALA A 200 -13.13 -3.36 9.53
CA ALA A 200 -14.02 -2.36 8.92
C ALA A 200 -15.44 -2.43 9.49
N LEU A 201 -15.99 -3.63 9.71
CA LEU A 201 -17.32 -3.79 10.30
C LEU A 201 -17.38 -3.27 11.74
N ILE A 202 -16.36 -3.53 12.55
CA ILE A 202 -16.27 -2.97 13.90
C ILE A 202 -16.14 -1.45 13.83
N THR A 203 -15.29 -0.92 12.96
CA THR A 203 -15.13 0.53 12.77
C THR A 203 -16.44 1.17 12.29
N PHE A 204 -17.12 0.55 11.34
CA PHE A 204 -18.43 0.98 10.84
C PHE A 204 -19.49 0.99 11.95
N ALA A 205 -19.51 -0.06 12.78
CA ALA A 205 -20.41 -0.12 13.94
C ALA A 205 -20.13 1.01 14.96
N ILE A 206 -18.84 1.34 15.19
CA ILE A 206 -18.48 2.48 16.04
C ILE A 206 -19.04 3.79 15.47
N TYR A 207 -19.01 3.99 14.14
CA TYR A 207 -19.57 5.19 13.52
C TYR A 207 -21.10 5.25 13.53
N ILE A 208 -21.80 4.09 13.62
CA ILE A 208 -23.26 4.04 13.72
C ILE A 208 -23.74 4.24 15.17
N PHE A 209 -23.13 3.51 16.11
CA PHE A 209 -23.61 3.40 17.49
C PHE A 209 -22.86 4.31 18.46
N GLY A 210 -21.78 4.97 18.01
CA GLY A 210 -21.07 5.94 18.84
C GLY A 210 -21.87 7.22 19.02
N ASP A 211 -21.71 7.84 20.19
CA ASP A 211 -22.33 9.12 20.50
C ASP A 211 -21.54 10.28 19.84
N PHE A 212 -21.79 10.49 18.55
CA PHE A 212 -21.17 11.54 17.77
C PHE A 212 -22.22 12.59 17.37
N PRO A 213 -21.86 13.87 17.27
CA PRO A 213 -22.77 14.91 16.79
C PRO A 213 -23.31 14.55 15.40
N ILE A 214 -24.63 14.43 15.26
CA ILE A 214 -25.29 14.11 13.99
C ILE A 214 -25.52 15.42 13.25
N PRO A 215 -25.08 15.53 12.00
CA PRO A 215 -25.31 16.71 11.18
C PRO A 215 -26.79 16.85 10.77
N GLU A 216 -27.34 18.07 10.82
CA GLU A 216 -28.75 18.32 10.49
C GLU A 216 -29.01 18.58 8.99
N SER A 217 -27.99 18.68 8.13
CA SER A 217 -28.13 19.06 6.72
C SER A 217 -27.78 17.97 5.73
N SER A 218 -28.64 17.75 4.74
CA SER A 218 -28.35 16.95 3.54
C SER A 218 -27.71 17.83 2.45
N HIS A 219 -26.65 17.37 1.82
CA HIS A 219 -26.06 18.03 0.66
C HIS A 219 -26.34 17.18 -0.57
N ASP A 220 -26.83 17.78 -1.64
CA ASP A 220 -26.98 17.15 -2.94
C ASP A 220 -25.67 17.30 -3.74
N PHE A 221 -25.04 16.18 -4.05
CA PHE A 221 -23.87 16.13 -4.94
C PHE A 221 -24.32 15.77 -6.37
N PRO A 222 -23.95 16.56 -7.40
CA PRO A 222 -24.25 16.21 -8.77
C PRO A 222 -23.59 14.87 -9.12
N SER A 223 -24.33 13.93 -9.68
CA SER A 223 -23.81 12.59 -9.97
C SER A 223 -24.18 12.09 -11.35
N ASN A 224 -23.18 11.47 -12.01
CA ASN A 224 -23.38 10.63 -13.18
C ASN A 224 -23.00 9.19 -12.81
N PRO A 225 -23.96 8.30 -12.52
CA PRO A 225 -23.69 6.94 -12.04
C PRO A 225 -22.82 6.10 -12.99
N TRP A 226 -22.84 6.39 -14.29
CA TRP A 226 -22.08 5.65 -15.29
C TRP A 226 -20.57 5.77 -15.11
N LEU A 227 -20.10 6.86 -14.49
CA LEU A 227 -18.68 7.09 -14.23
C LEU A 227 -18.10 6.11 -13.20
N VAL A 228 -18.92 5.43 -12.40
CA VAL A 228 -18.47 4.42 -11.43
C VAL A 228 -18.23 3.06 -12.08
N VAL A 229 -18.80 2.80 -13.26
CA VAL A 229 -18.76 1.50 -13.94
C VAL A 229 -17.33 0.96 -14.15
N PRO A 230 -16.31 1.73 -14.57
CA PRO A 230 -14.95 1.23 -14.72
C PRO A 230 -14.38 0.67 -13.41
N TYR A 231 -14.66 1.31 -12.28
CA TYR A 231 -14.22 0.84 -10.96
C TYR A 231 -14.88 -0.49 -10.59
N LEU A 232 -16.20 -0.59 -10.77
CA LEU A 232 -16.94 -1.82 -10.50
C LEU A 232 -16.42 -2.97 -11.39
N ALA A 233 -16.18 -2.70 -12.67
CA ALA A 233 -15.66 -3.71 -13.61
C ALA A 233 -14.29 -4.24 -13.17
N VAL A 234 -13.36 -3.36 -12.79
CA VAL A 234 -12.03 -3.75 -12.28
C VAL A 234 -12.16 -4.63 -11.03
N ILE A 235 -13.00 -4.24 -10.08
CA ILE A 235 -13.22 -5.00 -8.85
C ILE A 235 -13.81 -6.39 -9.15
N VAL A 236 -14.85 -6.44 -9.98
CA VAL A 236 -15.52 -7.71 -10.34
C VAL A 236 -14.57 -8.66 -11.07
N LEU A 237 -13.84 -8.17 -12.09
CA LEU A 237 -12.86 -8.97 -12.83
C LEU A 237 -11.74 -9.48 -11.92
N ALA A 238 -11.22 -8.63 -11.04
CA ALA A 238 -10.15 -8.99 -10.11
C ALA A 238 -10.61 -10.04 -9.09
N ILE A 239 -11.80 -9.89 -8.50
CA ILE A 239 -12.38 -10.89 -7.57
C ILE A 239 -12.64 -12.22 -8.30
N SER A 240 -13.07 -12.16 -9.56
CA SER A 240 -13.28 -13.34 -10.40
C SER A 240 -11.98 -14.08 -10.76
N GLY A 241 -10.81 -13.51 -10.40
CA GLY A 241 -9.50 -14.12 -10.61
C GLY A 241 -8.94 -13.93 -12.02
N VAL A 242 -9.47 -12.99 -12.77
CA VAL A 242 -8.91 -12.56 -14.06
C VAL A 242 -7.49 -12.02 -13.87
N ASN A 243 -6.62 -12.22 -14.86
CA ASN A 243 -5.26 -11.70 -14.82
C ASN A 243 -5.25 -10.17 -14.65
N VAL A 244 -4.39 -9.67 -13.74
CA VAL A 244 -4.34 -8.24 -13.36
C VAL A 244 -4.08 -7.32 -14.57
N THR A 245 -3.20 -7.72 -15.49
CA THR A 245 -2.96 -6.96 -16.72
C THR A 245 -4.24 -6.83 -17.55
N LEU A 246 -4.96 -7.93 -17.75
CA LEU A 246 -6.22 -7.92 -18.50
C LEU A 246 -7.30 -7.12 -17.77
N THR A 247 -7.40 -7.24 -16.45
CA THR A 247 -8.31 -6.46 -15.61
C THR A 247 -8.08 -4.96 -15.78
N LEU A 248 -6.81 -4.51 -15.66
CA LEU A 248 -6.45 -3.09 -15.82
C LEU A 248 -6.69 -2.59 -17.24
N VAL A 249 -6.29 -3.34 -18.26
CA VAL A 249 -6.55 -3.00 -19.67
C VAL A 249 -8.06 -2.86 -19.93
N SER A 250 -8.88 -3.78 -19.42
CA SER A 250 -10.34 -3.68 -19.53
C SER A 250 -10.88 -2.44 -18.81
N GLY A 251 -10.37 -2.14 -17.61
CA GLY A 251 -10.72 -0.94 -16.84
C GLY A 251 -10.38 0.34 -17.59
N ILE A 252 -9.17 0.43 -18.15
CA ILE A 252 -8.72 1.59 -18.96
C ILE A 252 -9.64 1.77 -20.16
N PHE A 253 -9.92 0.68 -20.89
CA PHE A 253 -10.79 0.72 -22.07
C PHE A 253 -12.19 1.21 -21.72
N LEU A 254 -12.79 0.71 -20.63
CA LEU A 254 -14.10 1.17 -20.17
C LEU A 254 -14.06 2.64 -19.71
N ALA A 255 -13.02 3.06 -19.01
CA ALA A 255 -12.86 4.45 -18.58
C ALA A 255 -12.73 5.41 -19.78
N ILE A 256 -12.02 5.00 -20.85
CA ILE A 256 -11.93 5.77 -22.11
C ILE A 256 -13.30 5.89 -22.75
N ILE A 257 -14.03 4.77 -22.92
CA ILE A 257 -15.37 4.79 -23.55
C ILE A 257 -16.31 5.71 -22.79
N ILE A 258 -16.38 5.55 -21.46
CA ILE A 258 -17.29 6.34 -20.63
C ILE A 258 -16.87 7.79 -20.59
N GLY A 259 -15.57 8.09 -20.55
CA GLY A 259 -15.03 9.44 -20.66
C GLY A 259 -15.43 10.11 -21.97
N LEU A 260 -15.31 9.42 -23.11
CA LEU A 260 -15.76 9.92 -24.42
C LEU A 260 -17.27 10.17 -24.48
N LEU A 261 -18.07 9.27 -23.90
CA LEU A 261 -19.54 9.43 -23.81
C LEU A 261 -19.93 10.57 -22.85
N SER A 262 -19.07 10.94 -21.91
CA SER A 262 -19.25 12.06 -20.97
C SER A 262 -18.66 13.36 -21.50
N ALA A 263 -18.44 13.47 -22.80
CA ALA A 263 -17.98 14.67 -23.51
C ALA A 263 -16.51 15.09 -23.25
N PHE A 264 -15.67 14.22 -22.70
CA PHE A 264 -14.21 14.46 -22.65
C PHE A 264 -13.59 14.24 -24.05
N GLY A 265 -12.63 15.09 -24.41
CA GLY A 265 -11.91 14.97 -25.68
C GLY A 265 -10.97 13.76 -25.70
N PHE A 266 -10.84 13.09 -26.86
CA PHE A 266 -9.94 11.94 -27.01
C PHE A 266 -8.47 12.30 -26.64
N PHE A 267 -7.97 13.42 -27.09
CA PHE A 267 -6.60 13.88 -26.78
C PHE A 267 -6.44 14.25 -25.30
N GLU A 268 -7.47 14.73 -24.66
CA GLU A 268 -7.51 15.02 -23.23
C GLU A 268 -7.36 13.73 -22.41
N ILE A 269 -8.08 12.68 -22.77
CA ILE A 269 -7.98 11.35 -22.14
C ILE A 269 -6.57 10.77 -22.32
N LEU A 270 -5.97 10.92 -23.50
CA LEU A 270 -4.56 10.53 -23.72
C LEU A 270 -3.60 11.31 -22.82
N GLY A 271 -3.85 12.59 -22.58
CA GLY A 271 -3.11 13.41 -21.61
C GLY A 271 -3.24 12.87 -20.18
N TYR A 272 -4.45 12.45 -19.77
CA TYR A 272 -4.68 11.82 -18.47
C TYR A 272 -3.91 10.49 -18.33
N MET A 273 -3.89 9.67 -19.38
CA MET A 273 -3.08 8.45 -19.39
C MET A 273 -1.58 8.75 -19.20
N GLY A 274 -1.06 9.75 -19.95
CA GLY A 274 0.33 10.18 -19.83
C GLY A 274 0.67 10.64 -18.42
N SER A 275 -0.16 11.49 -17.81
CA SER A 275 0.05 11.98 -16.45
C SER A 275 0.00 10.83 -15.41
N GLY A 276 -0.82 9.81 -15.65
CA GLY A 276 -0.87 8.61 -14.82
C GLY A 276 0.41 7.78 -14.87
N ILE A 277 1.01 7.63 -16.06
CA ILE A 277 2.29 6.94 -16.24
C ILE A 277 3.41 7.71 -15.53
N ASP A 278 3.47 9.04 -15.75
CA ASP A 278 4.48 9.92 -15.13
C ASP A 278 4.39 9.87 -13.60
N GLY A 279 3.17 9.82 -13.06
CA GLY A 279 2.94 9.69 -11.63
C GLY A 279 3.54 8.43 -11.01
N MET A 280 3.73 7.35 -11.79
CA MET A 280 4.37 6.11 -11.33
C MET A 280 5.90 6.13 -11.47
N GLY A 281 6.48 7.10 -12.13
CA GLY A 281 7.91 7.14 -12.45
C GLY A 281 8.81 6.98 -11.22
N ASN A 282 8.53 7.71 -10.15
CA ASN A 282 9.30 7.64 -8.91
C ASN A 282 9.24 6.23 -8.26
N LEU A 283 8.06 5.60 -8.24
CA LEU A 283 7.86 4.25 -7.71
C LEU A 283 8.61 3.19 -8.54
N ILE A 284 8.63 3.35 -9.86
CA ILE A 284 9.37 2.48 -10.77
C ILE A 284 10.88 2.56 -10.46
N ILE A 285 11.44 3.77 -10.34
CA ILE A 285 12.85 3.98 -10.00
C ILE A 285 13.19 3.34 -8.65
N ILE A 286 12.38 3.59 -7.62
CA ILE A 286 12.54 3.00 -6.29
C ILE A 286 12.57 1.46 -6.38
N THR A 287 11.64 0.87 -7.12
CA THR A 287 11.51 -0.59 -7.25
C THR A 287 12.75 -1.20 -7.89
N LEU A 288 13.26 -0.60 -8.98
CA LEU A 288 14.47 -1.05 -9.67
C LEU A 288 15.70 -0.94 -8.76
N MET A 289 15.88 0.21 -8.10
CA MET A 289 17.05 0.46 -7.24
C MET A 289 17.04 -0.42 -5.99
N ALA A 290 15.90 -0.54 -5.30
CA ALA A 290 15.78 -1.38 -4.11
C ALA A 290 16.07 -2.85 -4.44
N THR A 291 15.55 -3.35 -5.57
CA THR A 291 15.74 -4.75 -5.97
C THR A 291 17.18 -5.03 -6.39
N GLY A 292 17.82 -4.11 -7.13
CA GLY A 292 19.24 -4.21 -7.49
C GLY A 292 20.15 -4.23 -6.26
N MET A 293 19.92 -3.34 -5.29
CA MET A 293 20.65 -3.31 -4.02
C MET A 293 20.46 -4.62 -3.22
N LEU A 294 19.21 -5.10 -3.10
CA LEU A 294 18.92 -6.37 -2.42
C LEU A 294 19.55 -7.57 -3.12
N GLY A 295 19.67 -7.54 -4.45
CA GLY A 295 20.40 -8.53 -5.23
C GLY A 295 21.88 -8.65 -4.83
N LEU A 296 22.56 -7.52 -4.65
CA LEU A 296 23.93 -7.49 -4.14
C LEU A 296 24.05 -8.01 -2.71
N ILE A 297 23.14 -7.62 -1.83
CA ILE A 297 23.08 -8.09 -0.43
C ILE A 297 22.92 -9.63 -0.40
N LYS A 298 22.02 -10.16 -1.23
CA LYS A 298 21.79 -11.60 -1.39
C LYS A 298 23.03 -12.31 -1.91
N ALA A 299 23.65 -11.79 -2.99
CA ALA A 299 24.87 -12.35 -3.55
C ALA A 299 26.06 -12.38 -2.56
N ALA A 300 26.08 -11.44 -1.61
CA ALA A 300 27.08 -11.37 -0.55
C ALA A 300 26.75 -12.23 0.70
N GLY A 301 25.65 -13.01 0.68
CA GLY A 301 25.26 -13.86 1.80
C GLY A 301 24.61 -13.10 2.98
N GLY A 302 24.15 -11.85 2.75
CA GLY A 302 23.54 -11.02 3.81
C GLY A 302 22.20 -11.58 4.29
N ILE A 303 21.40 -12.15 3.40
CA ILE A 303 20.13 -12.76 3.76
C ILE A 303 20.35 -14.00 4.64
N GLU A 304 21.30 -14.85 4.28
CA GLU A 304 21.68 -16.04 5.02
C GLU A 304 22.22 -15.69 6.42
N ALA A 305 23.03 -14.63 6.53
CA ALA A 305 23.51 -14.11 7.81
C ALA A 305 22.36 -13.63 8.71
N LEU A 306 21.40 -12.88 8.16
CA LEU A 306 20.22 -12.43 8.88
C LEU A 306 19.37 -13.61 9.36
N LEU A 307 19.12 -14.59 8.49
CA LEU A 307 18.39 -15.81 8.84
C LEU A 307 19.10 -16.63 9.92
N GLY A 308 20.43 -16.64 9.92
CA GLY A 308 21.25 -17.26 10.97
C GLY A 308 21.05 -16.58 12.34
N LEU A 309 20.98 -15.25 12.36
CA LEU A 309 20.71 -14.47 13.57
C LEU A 309 19.29 -14.67 14.10
N LEU A 310 18.31 -14.48 13.21
CA LEU A 310 16.90 -14.60 13.56
C LEU A 310 16.53 -16.05 13.93
N GLY A 311 17.11 -17.03 13.24
CA GLY A 311 16.84 -18.44 13.48
C GLY A 311 17.26 -18.97 14.84
N LYS A 312 18.17 -18.27 15.54
CA LYS A 312 18.50 -18.57 16.94
C LYS A 312 17.40 -18.11 17.91
N ARG A 313 16.62 -17.11 17.54
CA ARG A 313 15.55 -16.51 18.36
C ARG A 313 14.15 -16.98 17.96
N ILE A 314 13.91 -17.24 16.69
CA ILE A 314 12.62 -17.71 16.17
C ILE A 314 12.56 -19.22 16.25
N LYS A 315 11.64 -19.75 17.06
CA LYS A 315 11.43 -21.20 17.23
C LYS A 315 10.13 -21.70 16.59
N THR A 316 9.22 -20.83 16.27
CA THR A 316 7.86 -21.18 15.81
C THR A 316 7.43 -20.36 14.59
N SER A 317 6.45 -20.88 13.83
CA SER A 317 5.82 -20.16 12.73
C SER A 317 5.13 -18.87 13.20
N ARG A 318 4.56 -18.84 14.43
CA ARG A 318 3.99 -17.63 15.03
C ARG A 318 5.07 -16.56 15.26
N GLY A 319 6.19 -16.95 15.86
CA GLY A 319 7.33 -16.04 16.05
C GLY A 319 7.87 -15.49 14.74
N ALA A 320 7.90 -16.30 13.68
CA ALA A 320 8.30 -15.87 12.35
C ALA A 320 7.32 -14.83 11.75
N GLN A 321 6.01 -15.02 11.94
CA GLN A 321 4.98 -14.05 11.51
C GLN A 321 5.13 -12.71 12.24
N ILE A 322 5.37 -12.73 13.55
CA ILE A 322 5.64 -11.50 14.32
C ILE A 322 6.86 -10.78 13.79
N VAL A 323 7.95 -11.52 13.50
CA VAL A 323 9.18 -10.92 12.98
C VAL A 323 8.95 -10.30 11.60
N ILE A 324 8.20 -10.94 10.70
CA ILE A 324 7.86 -10.37 9.38
C ILE A 324 7.09 -9.06 9.55
N ALA A 325 6.03 -9.04 10.39
CA ALA A 325 5.25 -7.84 10.65
C ALA A 325 6.09 -6.72 11.27
N PHE A 326 6.98 -7.07 12.21
CA PHE A 326 7.86 -6.12 12.87
C PHE A 326 8.92 -5.53 11.94
N LEU A 327 9.53 -6.36 11.06
CA LEU A 327 10.52 -5.90 10.10
C LEU A 327 9.92 -4.87 9.12
N VAL A 328 8.76 -5.18 8.53
CA VAL A 328 8.13 -4.23 7.61
C VAL A 328 7.68 -2.98 8.36
N GLY A 329 7.20 -3.10 9.59
CA GLY A 329 6.79 -1.97 10.42
C GLY A 329 7.95 -1.02 10.73
N ILE A 330 9.11 -1.54 11.15
CA ILE A 330 10.30 -0.72 11.42
C ILE A 330 10.78 0.00 10.16
N VAL A 331 10.89 -0.73 9.04
CA VAL A 331 11.34 -0.09 7.80
C VAL A 331 10.33 0.98 7.35
N ASN A 332 9.03 0.73 7.54
CA ASN A 332 8.01 1.72 7.25
C ASN A 332 8.09 2.95 8.15
N LEU A 333 8.32 2.78 9.46
CA LEU A 333 8.61 3.91 10.36
C LEU A 333 9.81 4.74 9.88
N CYS A 334 10.85 4.09 9.36
CA CYS A 334 12.03 4.78 8.86
C CYS A 334 11.82 5.47 7.51
N THR A 335 11.04 4.89 6.62
CA THR A 335 10.89 5.36 5.23
C THR A 335 9.64 6.21 5.01
N ALA A 336 8.70 6.18 5.95
CA ALA A 336 7.36 6.79 5.83
C ALA A 336 6.62 6.37 4.53
N ASN A 337 6.94 5.18 4.00
CA ASN A 337 6.40 4.66 2.75
C ASN A 337 6.23 3.14 2.82
N ASN A 338 4.98 2.68 2.82
CA ASN A 338 4.61 1.27 2.97
C ASN A 338 5.10 0.39 1.80
N THR A 339 5.03 0.87 0.56
CA THR A 339 5.50 0.11 -0.61
C THR A 339 7.01 -0.08 -0.58
N VAL A 340 7.77 0.97 -0.25
CA VAL A 340 9.22 0.89 -0.10
C VAL A 340 9.60 -0.07 1.04
N ALA A 341 8.86 -0.03 2.14
CA ALA A 341 9.09 -0.97 3.25
C ALA A 341 8.88 -2.42 2.81
N ILE A 342 7.77 -2.72 2.09
CA ILE A 342 7.48 -4.06 1.57
C ILE A 342 8.58 -4.52 0.59
N LEU A 343 8.98 -3.68 -0.35
CA LEU A 343 10.05 -3.99 -1.32
C LEU A 343 11.37 -4.28 -0.61
N THR A 344 11.72 -3.46 0.39
CA THR A 344 12.97 -3.56 1.14
C THR A 344 13.09 -4.88 1.91
N VAL A 345 12.01 -5.32 2.57
CA VAL A 345 12.05 -6.54 3.39
C VAL A 345 11.44 -7.77 2.71
N GLY A 346 10.90 -7.61 1.51
CA GLY A 346 10.13 -8.67 0.83
C GLY A 346 10.91 -9.95 0.64
N SER A 347 12.14 -9.89 0.12
CA SER A 347 12.99 -11.07 -0.09
C SER A 347 13.40 -11.74 1.23
N ILE A 348 13.64 -10.96 2.27
CA ILE A 348 13.97 -11.42 3.61
C ILE A 348 12.76 -12.17 4.20
N SER A 349 11.59 -11.56 4.13
CA SER A 349 10.33 -12.14 4.62
C SER A 349 9.97 -13.43 3.90
N ARG A 350 10.22 -13.51 2.59
CA ARG A 350 10.05 -14.74 1.83
C ARG A 350 10.92 -15.87 2.36
N ARG A 351 12.22 -15.63 2.60
CA ARG A 351 13.14 -16.62 3.17
C ARG A 351 12.73 -17.07 4.57
N ILE A 352 12.29 -16.12 5.43
CA ILE A 352 11.74 -16.45 6.74
C ILE A 352 10.52 -17.36 6.58
N SER A 353 9.60 -17.03 5.68
CA SER A 353 8.38 -17.79 5.43
C SER A 353 8.64 -19.20 4.94
N GLU A 354 9.55 -19.37 3.97
CA GLU A 354 9.99 -20.67 3.46
C GLU A 354 10.58 -21.52 4.59
N ARG A 355 11.45 -20.94 5.43
CA ARG A 355 12.09 -21.67 6.54
C ARG A 355 11.12 -22.13 7.63
N PHE A 356 10.08 -21.33 7.92
CA PHE A 356 9.13 -21.60 9.02
C PHE A 356 7.78 -22.14 8.55
N GLY A 357 7.64 -22.49 7.26
CA GLY A 357 6.44 -23.09 6.67
C GLY A 357 5.24 -22.14 6.68
N ILE A 358 5.46 -20.85 6.42
CA ILE A 358 4.41 -19.85 6.23
C ILE A 358 4.10 -19.78 4.73
N SER A 359 2.82 -19.85 4.36
CA SER A 359 2.45 -19.77 2.95
C SER A 359 2.74 -18.40 2.34
N PRO A 360 3.08 -18.32 1.04
CA PRO A 360 3.33 -17.07 0.35
C PRO A 360 2.20 -16.05 0.49
N ARG A 361 0.93 -16.51 0.40
CA ARG A 361 -0.26 -15.65 0.59
C ARG A 361 -0.32 -15.03 1.99
N ARG A 362 0.03 -15.80 3.04
CA ARG A 362 0.03 -15.31 4.43
C ARG A 362 1.17 -14.32 4.65
N SER A 363 2.35 -14.60 4.11
CA SER A 363 3.48 -13.69 4.18
C SER A 363 3.18 -12.36 3.46
N ALA A 364 2.60 -12.41 2.25
CA ALA A 364 2.16 -11.22 1.53
C ALA A 364 1.09 -10.43 2.31
N SER A 365 0.13 -11.14 2.91
CA SER A 365 -0.90 -10.52 3.75
C SER A 365 -0.29 -9.80 4.96
N LEU A 366 0.66 -10.42 5.66
CA LEU A 366 1.32 -9.80 6.82
C LEU A 366 2.15 -8.59 6.43
N LEU A 367 2.92 -8.66 5.35
CA LEU A 367 3.72 -7.54 4.86
C LEU A 367 2.84 -6.32 4.54
N ASP A 368 1.79 -6.55 3.77
CA ASP A 368 0.89 -5.50 3.35
C ASP A 368 0.08 -4.93 4.53
N THR A 369 -0.58 -5.80 5.31
CA THR A 369 -1.44 -5.35 6.42
C THR A 369 -0.64 -4.64 7.52
N ALA A 370 0.55 -5.17 7.90
CA ALA A 370 1.36 -4.53 8.92
C ALA A 370 1.94 -3.18 8.44
N SER A 371 2.32 -3.08 7.15
CA SER A 371 2.78 -1.80 6.61
C SER A 371 1.64 -0.78 6.55
N CYS A 372 0.42 -1.17 6.13
CA CYS A 372 -0.74 -0.28 6.13
C CYS A 372 -1.11 0.21 7.53
N ILE A 373 -1.06 -0.65 8.55
CA ILE A 373 -1.29 -0.27 9.94
C ILE A 373 -0.30 0.83 10.36
N VAL A 374 0.99 0.57 10.17
CA VAL A 374 2.04 1.51 10.57
C VAL A 374 1.93 2.81 9.79
N GLN A 375 1.75 2.75 8.46
CA GLN A 375 1.63 3.93 7.61
C GLN A 375 0.46 4.84 8.01
N CYS A 376 -0.68 4.26 8.40
CA CYS A 376 -1.85 5.00 8.87
C CYS A 376 -1.59 5.69 10.22
N LEU A 377 -0.77 5.09 11.08
CA LEU A 377 -0.51 5.57 12.45
C LEU A 377 0.62 6.60 12.52
N ILE A 378 1.51 6.67 11.54
CA ILE A 378 2.63 7.63 11.58
C ILE A 378 2.18 9.03 11.18
N PRO A 379 2.42 10.05 12.04
CA PRO A 379 1.95 11.42 11.77
C PRO A 379 2.71 12.09 10.59
N TYR A 380 3.88 11.59 10.25
CA TYR A 380 4.71 12.05 9.12
C TYR A 380 4.54 11.17 7.87
N GLY A 381 3.53 10.29 7.81
CA GLY A 381 3.17 9.53 6.61
C GLY A 381 2.53 10.43 5.54
N ALA A 382 2.76 10.12 4.25
CA ALA A 382 2.25 10.93 3.13
C ALA A 382 0.75 11.21 3.23
N GLN A 383 -0.02 10.16 3.50
CA GLN A 383 -1.48 10.25 3.60
C GLN A 383 -1.91 11.16 4.75
N THR A 384 -1.28 11.00 5.93
CA THR A 384 -1.60 11.79 7.12
C THR A 384 -1.21 13.26 6.94
N LEU A 385 0.01 13.54 6.44
CA LEU A 385 0.45 14.91 6.19
C LEU A 385 -0.41 15.60 5.14
N LEU A 386 -0.76 14.89 4.06
CA LEU A 386 -1.61 15.45 3.01
C LEU A 386 -3.02 15.73 3.54
N ALA A 387 -3.63 14.77 4.26
CA ALA A 387 -4.95 14.93 4.86
C ALA A 387 -4.98 16.11 5.83
N THR A 388 -4.01 16.22 6.71
CA THR A 388 -3.95 17.27 7.73
C THR A 388 -3.59 18.63 7.14
N SER A 389 -2.77 18.68 6.08
CA SER A 389 -2.46 19.91 5.34
C SER A 389 -3.72 20.44 4.62
N LEU A 390 -4.47 19.58 3.91
CA LEU A 390 -5.73 19.95 3.28
C LEU A 390 -6.78 20.41 4.28
N ALA A 391 -6.74 19.87 5.49
CA ALA A 391 -7.68 20.21 6.56
C ALA A 391 -7.22 21.40 7.42
N GLY A 392 -6.01 21.91 7.26
CA GLY A 392 -5.44 22.99 8.09
C GLY A 392 -5.29 22.61 9.57
N ILE A 393 -5.00 21.33 9.89
CA ILE A 393 -4.87 20.82 11.27
C ILE A 393 -3.49 20.20 11.53
N ALA A 394 -3.13 20.02 12.79
CA ALA A 394 -1.87 19.39 13.16
C ALA A 394 -1.85 17.90 12.74
N PRO A 395 -0.70 17.34 12.28
CA PRO A 395 -0.58 15.94 11.85
C PRO A 395 -0.99 14.90 12.90
N THR A 396 -0.90 15.23 14.18
CA THR A 396 -1.29 14.35 15.29
C THR A 396 -2.77 14.46 15.67
N ALA A 397 -3.50 15.47 15.17
CA ALA A 397 -4.88 15.72 15.56
C ALA A 397 -5.87 14.56 15.26
N PRO A 398 -5.75 13.81 14.12
CA PRO A 398 -6.62 12.69 13.84
C PRO A 398 -6.34 11.44 14.70
N TRP A 399 -5.21 11.35 15.39
CA TRP A 399 -4.68 10.13 16.02
C TRP A 399 -5.66 9.44 16.97
N LYS A 400 -6.34 10.22 17.80
CA LYS A 400 -7.32 9.70 18.77
C LYS A 400 -8.58 9.10 18.14
N TYR A 401 -8.80 9.36 16.85
CA TYR A 401 -9.97 8.92 16.09
C TYR A 401 -9.65 7.88 15.03
N LEU A 402 -8.39 7.45 14.90
CA LEU A 402 -7.98 6.41 13.95
C LEU A 402 -8.37 5.01 14.45
N TYR A 403 -9.67 4.72 14.51
CA TYR A 403 -10.18 3.44 15.02
C TYR A 403 -9.74 2.26 14.15
N TYR A 404 -9.88 2.37 12.83
CA TYR A 404 -9.62 1.27 11.89
C TYR A 404 -8.22 0.66 12.04
N PRO A 405 -7.10 1.39 12.02
CA PRO A 405 -5.77 0.79 12.10
C PRO A 405 -5.50 0.11 13.45
N TRP A 406 -6.03 0.62 14.56
CA TRP A 406 -5.90 -0.02 15.87
C TRP A 406 -6.68 -1.32 15.96
N ILE A 407 -7.91 -1.34 15.45
CA ILE A 407 -8.75 -2.55 15.42
C ILE A 407 -8.11 -3.59 14.50
N LEU A 408 -7.61 -3.18 13.33
CA LEU A 408 -6.91 -4.05 12.40
C LEU A 408 -5.63 -4.64 13.03
N ALA A 409 -4.86 -3.85 13.78
CA ALA A 409 -3.68 -4.33 14.51
C ALA A 409 -4.06 -5.41 15.53
N GLY A 410 -5.15 -5.21 16.28
CA GLY A 410 -5.69 -6.19 17.21
C GLY A 410 -6.09 -7.51 16.50
N ILE A 411 -6.82 -7.41 15.39
CA ILE A 411 -7.26 -8.58 14.60
C ILE A 411 -6.06 -9.32 14.00
N VAL A 412 -5.06 -8.62 13.48
CA VAL A 412 -3.81 -9.23 12.99
C VAL A 412 -3.09 -9.95 14.11
N GLY A 413 -2.96 -9.33 15.30
CA GLY A 413 -2.37 -9.94 16.48
C GLY A 413 -3.10 -11.23 16.88
N LEU A 414 -4.43 -11.20 17.00
CA LEU A 414 -5.26 -12.37 17.27
C LEU A 414 -5.08 -13.43 16.18
N SER A 415 -5.06 -13.05 14.91
CA SER A 415 -4.85 -13.99 13.80
C SER A 415 -3.51 -14.71 13.86
N ILE A 416 -2.44 -14.08 14.39
CA ILE A 416 -1.14 -14.71 14.60
C ILE A 416 -1.18 -15.68 15.78
N ILE A 417 -1.84 -15.28 16.89
CA ILE A 417 -1.98 -16.11 18.10
C ILE A 417 -2.78 -17.37 17.82
N PHE A 418 -3.92 -17.23 17.13
CA PHE A 418 -4.83 -18.35 16.83
C PHE A 418 -4.52 -19.06 15.52
N TRP A 419 -3.40 -18.73 14.85
CA TRP A 419 -3.02 -19.36 13.60
C TRP A 419 -2.88 -20.87 13.73
N LYS A 420 -3.75 -21.61 13.03
CA LYS A 420 -3.64 -23.07 12.87
C LYS A 420 -3.01 -23.37 11.50
N ARG A 421 -1.96 -24.18 11.46
CA ARG A 421 -1.25 -24.60 10.23
C ARG A 421 -2.17 -25.24 9.17
N GLN A 422 -3.35 -25.69 9.55
CA GLN A 422 -4.35 -26.34 8.69
C GLN A 422 -4.90 -25.46 7.55
N PHE A 423 -4.81 -24.13 7.65
CA PHE A 423 -5.24 -23.25 6.57
C PHE A 423 -4.26 -23.18 5.37
N ASP A 424 -3.07 -23.73 5.51
CA ASP A 424 -2.04 -23.72 4.46
C ASP A 424 -2.06 -24.99 3.58
N THR A 425 -2.68 -26.08 4.03
CA THR A 425 -2.66 -27.39 3.37
C THR A 425 -3.74 -27.60 2.28
N LEU A 426 -4.63 -26.61 2.03
CA LEU A 426 -5.69 -26.74 1.03
C LEU A 426 -5.23 -26.61 -0.43
N LYS A 427 -3.94 -26.74 -0.74
CA LYS A 427 -3.42 -26.67 -2.11
C LYS A 427 -2.38 -27.69 -2.52
N SER A 428 -2.26 -28.84 -1.85
CA SER A 428 -1.55 -30.00 -2.44
C SER A 428 -2.51 -31.01 -3.11
N ALA A 429 -3.78 -30.71 -3.27
CA ALA A 429 -4.79 -31.65 -3.76
C ALA A 429 -5.45 -31.24 -5.09
N VAL A 430 -4.88 -30.29 -5.83
CA VAL A 430 -5.32 -29.97 -7.21
C VAL A 430 -4.06 -29.73 -8.03
N ASN A 431 -3.43 -30.82 -8.43
CA ASN A 431 -2.61 -30.97 -9.63
C ASN A 431 -3.25 -32.04 -10.48
#